data_f574f7f2418c654cc508a9aae245d7ea
#
_entry.id   f574f7f2418c654cc508a9aae245d7ea
#
_cell.length_a   1.000
_cell.length_b   1.000
_cell.length_c   1.000
_cell.angle_alpha   90.00
_cell.angle_beta   90.00
_cell.angle_gamma   90.00
#
_symmetry.space_group_name_H-M   'P 1'
#
loop_
_entity.id
_entity.type
_entity.pdbx_description
1 polymer ?
#
loop_
_entity_poly.entity_id
_entity_poly.type
_entity_poly.pdbx_seq_one_letter_code
_entity_poly.pdbx_strand_id
1 'polypeptide(L)'
;VAAAAKTAGMDTSAGAVDASTLPEDGPELAEAAATHNIFGRVSPEQKKNMVIALKERGHVVAMTGDGINDALALKHASLGIAMGNAAPATKAVSRLVLLDGKFSSLPAALEQGRQVITNIEMVANLFLTKTGFAILLGVLFSIFGLTFPFLPRQYSTADFLIVGASSFALTLLPNSRRYVPGFLRRVLNYTVPNSIIVVAMLLAVTFTARGMGVEDIRQIQTASFITLVMMGLWNLAAVARPFNRARVLLFGALLAVFFAALFVPILVEYHQFVTVLPHLLWTALGAGVLGAALIEVNAHRNRRWQKRNYPELEVAPLNFFPAK
;
A
#
# COMPACT_ATOMS: atom_id res chain seq x y z
N VAL A 1 -36.88 19.14 9.97
CA VAL A 1 -35.50 18.59 9.98
C VAL A 1 -35.41 17.42 10.96
N ALA A 2 -35.78 17.57 12.26
CA ALA A 2 -35.70 16.49 13.28
C ALA A 2 -36.43 15.21 12.88
N ALA A 3 -37.66 15.31 12.35
CA ALA A 3 -38.44 14.13 11.89
C ALA A 3 -37.73 13.38 10.76
N ALA A 4 -37.17 14.10 9.78
CA ALA A 4 -36.41 13.50 8.68
C ALA A 4 -35.13 12.81 9.17
N ALA A 5 -34.42 13.42 10.11
CA ALA A 5 -33.21 12.85 10.73
C ALA A 5 -33.52 11.54 11.47
N LYS A 6 -34.63 11.49 12.22
CA LYS A 6 -35.12 10.28 12.91
C LYS A 6 -35.44 9.17 11.92
N THR A 7 -36.14 9.51 10.81
CA THR A 7 -36.46 8.54 9.75
C THR A 7 -35.19 8.01 9.06
N ALA A 8 -34.15 8.84 8.95
CA ALA A 8 -32.81 8.45 8.44
C ALA A 8 -31.95 7.64 9.43
N GLY A 9 -32.45 7.40 10.65
CA GLY A 9 -31.73 6.63 11.68
C GLY A 9 -30.61 7.41 12.37
N MET A 10 -30.63 8.74 12.31
CA MET A 10 -29.67 9.58 13.03
C MET A 10 -30.00 9.64 14.53
N ASP A 11 -28.95 9.77 15.35
CA ASP A 11 -29.14 10.07 16.76
C ASP A 11 -29.74 11.47 16.94
N THR A 12 -30.90 11.53 17.56
CA THR A 12 -31.69 12.74 17.81
C THR A 12 -31.68 13.16 19.27
N SER A 13 -30.87 12.51 20.12
CA SER A 13 -30.84 12.71 21.58
C SER A 13 -30.45 14.13 21.98
N ALA A 14 -29.54 14.77 21.24
CA ALA A 14 -29.13 16.16 21.46
C ALA A 14 -30.14 17.20 20.93
N GLY A 15 -31.21 16.77 20.27
CA GLY A 15 -32.20 17.67 19.65
C GLY A 15 -31.74 18.23 18.32
N ALA A 16 -32.57 19.10 17.74
CA ALA A 16 -32.28 19.83 16.52
C ALA A 16 -32.08 21.32 16.83
N VAL A 17 -31.05 21.91 16.27
CA VAL A 17 -30.72 23.33 16.44
C VAL A 17 -31.27 24.14 15.27
N ASP A 18 -31.89 25.25 15.58
CA ASP A 18 -32.25 26.28 14.59
C ASP A 18 -31.07 27.22 14.40
N ALA A 19 -30.32 27.03 13.33
CA ALA A 19 -29.11 27.82 13.07
C ALA A 19 -29.40 29.32 12.81
N SER A 20 -30.65 29.70 12.50
CA SER A 20 -31.02 31.13 12.35
C SER A 20 -30.93 31.89 13.68
N THR A 21 -30.90 31.21 14.82
CA THR A 21 -30.71 31.83 16.15
C THR A 21 -29.25 31.90 16.59
N LEU A 22 -28.35 31.27 15.84
CA LEU A 22 -26.91 31.28 16.10
C LEU A 22 -26.21 32.37 15.28
N PRO A 23 -25.07 32.90 15.77
CA PRO A 23 -24.24 33.81 15.00
C PRO A 23 -23.69 33.09 13.75
N GLU A 24 -23.26 33.90 12.75
CA GLU A 24 -22.64 33.33 11.52
C GLU A 24 -21.25 32.72 11.80
N ASP A 25 -20.57 33.19 12.85
CA ASP A 25 -19.24 32.76 13.25
C ASP A 25 -19.08 32.85 14.78
N GLY A 26 -18.02 32.24 15.30
CA GLY A 26 -17.63 32.37 16.71
C GLY A 26 -17.84 31.11 17.55
N PRO A 27 -17.55 31.24 18.87
CA PRO A 27 -17.50 30.08 19.77
C PRO A 27 -18.84 29.38 19.96
N GLU A 28 -19.95 30.10 19.89
CA GLU A 28 -21.29 29.51 20.03
C GLU A 28 -21.62 28.58 18.86
N LEU A 29 -21.31 29.00 17.61
CA LEU A 29 -21.51 28.16 16.43
C LEU A 29 -20.57 26.94 16.46
N ALA A 30 -19.32 27.13 16.88
CA ALA A 30 -18.33 26.06 17.00
C ALA A 30 -18.72 25.02 18.06
N GLU A 31 -19.29 25.45 19.19
CA GLU A 31 -19.77 24.56 20.23
C GLU A 31 -21.02 23.79 19.79
N ALA A 32 -21.98 24.50 19.15
CA ALA A 32 -23.15 23.87 18.59
C ALA A 32 -22.77 22.78 17.56
N ALA A 33 -21.83 23.09 16.66
CA ALA A 33 -21.35 22.13 15.64
C ALA A 33 -20.67 20.88 16.24
N ALA A 34 -20.08 21.01 17.43
CA ALA A 34 -19.44 19.89 18.12
C ALA A 34 -20.39 19.02 18.94
N THR A 35 -21.49 19.58 19.41
CA THR A 35 -22.40 18.94 20.38
C THR A 35 -23.71 18.43 19.76
N HIS A 36 -24.09 18.96 18.60
CA HIS A 36 -25.36 18.63 17.95
C HIS A 36 -25.11 17.99 16.58
N ASN A 37 -26.03 17.11 16.17
CA ASN A 37 -25.97 16.39 14.89
C ASN A 37 -26.98 16.90 13.87
N ILE A 38 -27.94 17.74 14.26
CA ILE A 38 -29.07 18.15 13.44
C ILE A 38 -29.23 19.66 13.47
N PHE A 39 -29.13 20.28 12.31
CA PHE A 39 -29.25 21.72 12.12
C PHE A 39 -30.33 22.03 11.07
N GLY A 40 -31.13 23.04 11.32
CA GLY A 40 -32.06 23.59 10.35
C GLY A 40 -31.74 25.04 10.05
N ARG A 41 -32.13 25.53 8.86
CA ARG A 41 -32.00 26.95 8.43
C ARG A 41 -30.57 27.50 8.50
N VAL A 42 -29.58 26.65 8.16
CA VAL A 42 -28.16 27.00 8.18
C VAL A 42 -27.82 27.87 6.96
N SER A 43 -27.24 29.03 7.17
CA SER A 43 -26.74 29.90 6.08
C SER A 43 -25.51 29.30 5.37
N PRO A 44 -25.20 29.68 4.13
CA PRO A 44 -23.98 29.24 3.45
C PRO A 44 -22.72 29.57 4.23
N GLU A 45 -22.67 30.75 4.87
CA GLU A 45 -21.54 31.15 5.69
C GLU A 45 -21.41 30.34 6.96
N GLN A 46 -22.53 30.07 7.65
CA GLN A 46 -22.53 29.18 8.82
C GLN A 46 -22.04 27.78 8.45
N LYS A 47 -22.48 27.20 7.31
CA LYS A 47 -22.01 25.89 6.85
C LYS A 47 -20.49 25.88 6.70
N LYS A 48 -19.91 26.92 6.09
CA LYS A 48 -18.45 27.06 5.95
C LYS A 48 -17.77 27.13 7.30
N ASN A 49 -18.27 27.99 8.20
CA ASN A 49 -17.67 28.23 9.51
C ASN A 49 -17.78 27.00 10.44
N MET A 50 -18.87 26.25 10.37
CA MET A 50 -18.99 24.94 11.05
C MET A 50 -17.93 23.93 10.58
N VAL A 51 -17.69 23.86 9.25
CA VAL A 51 -16.63 23.00 8.69
C VAL A 51 -15.24 23.45 9.20
N ILE A 52 -14.97 24.77 9.23
CA ILE A 52 -13.70 25.30 9.73
C ILE A 52 -13.54 24.98 11.22
N ALA A 53 -14.55 25.26 12.04
CA ALA A 53 -14.54 24.99 13.47
C ALA A 53 -14.28 23.52 13.82
N LEU A 54 -14.89 22.59 13.09
CA LEU A 54 -14.63 21.15 13.27
C LEU A 54 -13.19 20.77 12.88
N LYS A 55 -12.63 21.39 11.82
CA LYS A 55 -11.23 21.16 11.42
C LYS A 55 -10.24 21.70 12.45
N GLU A 56 -10.50 22.87 13.02
CA GLU A 56 -9.67 23.47 14.10
C GLU A 56 -9.67 22.59 15.36
N ARG A 57 -10.74 21.85 15.61
CA ARG A 57 -10.81 20.82 16.67
C ARG A 57 -10.11 19.49 16.29
N GLY A 58 -9.43 19.44 15.12
CA GLY A 58 -8.65 18.27 14.70
C GLY A 58 -9.44 17.22 13.92
N HIS A 59 -10.70 17.50 13.54
CA HIS A 59 -11.49 16.57 12.73
C HIS A 59 -11.11 16.63 11.25
N VAL A 60 -11.17 15.48 10.57
CA VAL A 60 -11.15 15.39 9.11
C VAL A 60 -12.58 15.43 8.62
N VAL A 61 -12.96 16.57 8.03
CA VAL A 61 -14.35 16.84 7.67
C VAL A 61 -14.62 16.53 6.21
N ALA A 62 -15.58 15.66 5.93
CA ALA A 62 -16.18 15.48 4.61
C ALA A 62 -17.50 16.27 4.56
N MET A 63 -17.69 17.06 3.50
CA MET A 63 -18.91 17.82 3.25
C MET A 63 -19.55 17.36 1.95
N THR A 64 -20.83 17.06 1.97
CA THR A 64 -21.63 16.77 0.76
C THR A 64 -22.61 17.89 0.48
N GLY A 65 -22.81 18.20 -0.78
CA GLY A 65 -23.79 19.23 -1.19
C GLY A 65 -24.14 19.12 -2.68
N ASP A 66 -25.29 19.66 -3.04
CA ASP A 66 -25.82 19.68 -4.41
C ASP A 66 -26.09 21.12 -4.91
N GLY A 67 -26.24 22.08 -4.00
CA GLY A 67 -26.53 23.47 -4.31
C GLY A 67 -25.32 24.37 -4.38
N ILE A 68 -25.46 25.51 -5.05
CA ILE A 68 -24.45 26.60 -5.09
C ILE A 68 -24.16 27.11 -3.68
N ASN A 69 -25.14 27.10 -2.80
CA ASN A 69 -25.04 27.52 -1.40
C ASN A 69 -24.07 26.65 -0.56
N ASP A 70 -23.75 25.45 -1.03
CA ASP A 70 -22.83 24.52 -0.38
C ASP A 70 -21.37 24.70 -0.85
N ALA A 71 -21.14 25.46 -1.93
CA ALA A 71 -19.85 25.57 -2.58
C ALA A 71 -18.72 26.06 -1.63
N LEU A 72 -19.06 27.03 -0.75
CA LEU A 72 -18.09 27.54 0.23
C LEU A 72 -17.69 26.46 1.25
N ALA A 73 -18.65 25.75 1.82
CA ALA A 73 -18.40 24.67 2.78
C ALA A 73 -17.64 23.51 2.13
N LEU A 74 -18.03 23.12 0.90
CA LEU A 74 -17.33 22.09 0.11
C LEU A 74 -15.86 22.44 -0.14
N LYS A 75 -15.57 23.70 -0.49
CA LYS A 75 -14.21 24.18 -0.74
C LYS A 75 -13.32 24.11 0.51
N HIS A 76 -13.88 24.43 1.68
CA HIS A 76 -13.16 24.46 2.96
C HIS A 76 -13.05 23.07 3.64
N ALA A 77 -13.91 22.13 3.26
CA ALA A 77 -13.85 20.76 3.78
C ALA A 77 -12.53 20.03 3.42
N SER A 78 -12.14 19.07 4.24
CA SER A 78 -11.01 18.18 3.92
C SER A 78 -11.32 17.36 2.65
N LEU A 79 -12.59 16.97 2.50
CA LEU A 79 -13.12 16.31 1.30
C LEU A 79 -14.48 16.93 0.93
N GLY A 80 -14.51 17.78 -0.09
CA GLY A 80 -15.75 18.27 -0.70
C GLY A 80 -16.31 17.24 -1.69
N ILE A 81 -17.58 16.87 -1.55
CA ILE A 81 -18.27 15.86 -2.35
C ILE A 81 -19.51 16.49 -2.98
N ALA A 82 -19.55 16.59 -4.31
CA ALA A 82 -20.75 17.02 -5.03
C ALA A 82 -21.62 15.84 -5.45
N MET A 83 -22.92 16.06 -5.45
CA MET A 83 -23.86 15.09 -6.03
C MET A 83 -23.83 15.21 -7.57
N GLY A 84 -24.17 14.12 -8.27
CA GLY A 84 -24.13 14.06 -9.73
C GLY A 84 -25.05 15.09 -10.43
N ASN A 85 -26.16 15.48 -9.79
CA ASN A 85 -27.09 16.52 -10.22
C ASN A 85 -26.71 17.92 -9.74
N ALA A 86 -25.60 18.09 -9.00
CA ALA A 86 -25.19 19.37 -8.47
C ALA A 86 -24.87 20.40 -9.57
N ALA A 87 -24.98 21.67 -9.22
CA ALA A 87 -24.62 22.78 -10.11
C ALA A 87 -23.16 22.69 -10.59
N PRO A 88 -22.84 23.13 -11.82
CA PRO A 88 -21.47 23.11 -12.35
C PRO A 88 -20.45 23.78 -11.44
N ALA A 89 -20.80 24.91 -10.82
CA ALA A 89 -19.95 25.63 -9.89
C ALA A 89 -19.63 24.79 -8.63
N THR A 90 -20.60 24.05 -8.11
CA THR A 90 -20.42 23.15 -6.97
C THR A 90 -19.52 21.97 -7.31
N LYS A 91 -19.68 21.39 -8.49
CA LYS A 91 -18.79 20.32 -8.98
C LYS A 91 -17.35 20.81 -9.16
N ALA A 92 -17.18 22.04 -9.67
CA ALA A 92 -15.86 22.62 -9.93
C ALA A 92 -15.01 22.81 -8.65
N VAL A 93 -15.64 23.03 -7.49
CA VAL A 93 -14.93 23.19 -6.20
C VAL A 93 -14.82 21.89 -5.41
N SER A 94 -15.49 20.82 -5.84
CA SER A 94 -15.51 19.52 -5.18
C SER A 94 -14.31 18.67 -5.60
N ARG A 95 -13.86 17.81 -4.68
CA ARG A 95 -12.79 16.84 -4.95
C ARG A 95 -13.31 15.47 -5.40
N LEU A 96 -14.58 15.19 -5.12
CA LEU A 96 -15.27 13.96 -5.49
C LEU A 96 -16.66 14.31 -6.01
N VAL A 97 -17.12 13.61 -7.06
CA VAL A 97 -18.48 13.72 -7.58
C VAL A 97 -19.14 12.35 -7.57
N LEU A 98 -20.27 12.21 -6.89
CA LEU A 98 -21.09 11.00 -6.89
C LEU A 98 -22.00 11.03 -8.14
N LEU A 99 -21.55 10.45 -9.24
CA LEU A 99 -22.22 10.53 -10.55
C LEU A 99 -23.63 9.97 -10.54
N ASP A 100 -23.89 8.94 -9.73
CA ASP A 100 -25.21 8.33 -9.56
C ASP A 100 -26.15 9.13 -8.66
N GLY A 101 -25.67 10.21 -8.06
CA GLY A 101 -26.43 11.07 -7.15
C GLY A 101 -26.85 10.39 -5.85
N LYS A 102 -26.24 9.27 -5.49
CA LYS A 102 -26.61 8.48 -4.30
C LYS A 102 -25.55 8.58 -3.22
N PHE A 103 -25.94 9.08 -2.05
CA PHE A 103 -25.07 9.11 -0.87
C PHE A 103 -24.65 7.68 -0.44
N SER A 104 -25.49 6.68 -0.69
CA SER A 104 -25.20 5.27 -0.39
C SER A 104 -24.01 4.69 -1.14
N SER A 105 -23.50 5.37 -2.17
CA SER A 105 -22.27 4.97 -2.90
C SER A 105 -20.98 5.40 -2.19
N LEU A 106 -21.08 6.30 -1.20
CA LEU A 106 -19.91 6.82 -0.46
C LEU A 106 -19.15 5.73 0.31
N PRO A 107 -19.77 4.76 1.01
CA PRO A 107 -19.04 3.66 1.66
C PRO A 107 -18.20 2.83 0.68
N ALA A 108 -18.75 2.54 -0.51
CA ALA A 108 -18.02 1.81 -1.54
C ALA A 108 -16.82 2.63 -2.05
N ALA A 109 -16.98 3.94 -2.27
CA ALA A 109 -15.88 4.84 -2.65
C ALA A 109 -14.79 4.89 -1.56
N LEU A 110 -15.16 4.93 -0.29
CA LEU A 110 -14.23 4.89 0.84
C LEU A 110 -13.45 3.56 0.88
N GLU A 111 -14.13 2.44 0.65
CA GLU A 111 -13.50 1.11 0.60
C GLU A 111 -12.50 1.02 -0.53
N GLN A 112 -12.83 1.52 -1.71
CA GLN A 112 -11.91 1.60 -2.85
C GLN A 112 -10.69 2.47 -2.51
N GLY A 113 -10.87 3.63 -1.90
CA GLY A 113 -9.77 4.47 -1.44
C GLY A 113 -8.83 3.76 -0.46
N ARG A 114 -9.39 3.01 0.50
CA ARG A 114 -8.61 2.18 1.45
C ARG A 114 -7.85 1.07 0.74
N GLN A 115 -8.47 0.43 -0.23
CA GLN A 115 -7.81 -0.60 -1.04
C GLN A 115 -6.62 -0.02 -1.81
N VAL A 116 -6.77 1.13 -2.45
CA VAL A 116 -5.69 1.81 -3.18
C VAL A 116 -4.50 2.09 -2.26
N ILE A 117 -4.74 2.69 -1.08
CA ILE A 117 -3.66 2.98 -0.12
C ILE A 117 -2.97 1.71 0.37
N THR A 118 -3.73 0.65 0.66
CA THR A 118 -3.17 -0.63 1.10
C THR A 118 -2.33 -1.28 0.00
N ASN A 119 -2.79 -1.21 -1.25
CA ASN A 119 -2.04 -1.70 -2.39
C ASN A 119 -0.76 -0.89 -2.62
N ILE A 120 -0.80 0.43 -2.48
CA ILE A 120 0.39 1.29 -2.56
C ILE A 120 1.41 0.89 -1.48
N GLU A 121 0.99 0.62 -0.24
CA GLU A 121 1.90 0.19 0.83
C GLU A 121 2.53 -1.18 0.52
N MET A 122 1.75 -2.10 -0.02
CA MET A 122 2.22 -3.42 -0.42
C MET A 122 3.24 -3.35 -1.57
N VAL A 123 2.93 -2.60 -2.62
CA VAL A 123 3.81 -2.39 -3.76
C VAL A 123 5.08 -1.64 -3.34
N ALA A 124 4.97 -0.63 -2.48
CA ALA A 124 6.11 0.11 -1.95
C ALA A 124 7.09 -0.79 -1.18
N ASN A 125 6.60 -1.78 -0.43
CA ASN A 125 7.46 -2.76 0.24
C ASN A 125 8.31 -3.56 -0.75
N LEU A 126 7.76 -3.93 -1.91
CA LEU A 126 8.51 -4.65 -2.95
C LEU A 126 9.51 -3.72 -3.65
N PHE A 127 9.04 -2.56 -4.12
CA PHE A 127 9.87 -1.60 -4.85
C PHE A 127 11.03 -1.06 -4.02
N LEU A 128 10.77 -0.64 -2.78
CA LEU A 128 11.82 -0.08 -1.93
C LEU A 128 12.80 -1.14 -1.43
N THR A 129 12.38 -2.39 -1.22
CA THR A 129 13.32 -3.49 -0.98
C THR A 129 14.25 -3.67 -2.17
N LYS A 130 13.69 -3.70 -3.40
CA LYS A 130 14.47 -3.78 -4.64
C LYS A 130 15.44 -2.61 -4.77
N THR A 131 14.96 -1.39 -4.64
CA THR A 131 15.78 -0.18 -4.78
C THR A 131 16.89 -0.17 -3.73
N GLY A 132 16.57 -0.51 -2.49
CA GLY A 132 17.52 -0.56 -1.39
C GLY A 132 18.62 -1.58 -1.64
N PHE A 133 18.30 -2.81 -2.02
CA PHE A 133 19.35 -3.79 -2.31
C PHE A 133 20.14 -3.44 -3.58
N ALA A 134 19.53 -2.86 -4.60
CA ALA A 134 20.24 -2.47 -5.81
C ALA A 134 21.29 -1.39 -5.54
N ILE A 135 20.95 -0.38 -4.73
CA ILE A 135 21.90 0.67 -4.31
C ILE A 135 23.04 0.06 -3.48
N LEU A 136 22.71 -0.72 -2.45
CA LEU A 136 23.70 -1.35 -1.58
C LEU A 136 24.60 -2.30 -2.35
N LEU A 137 24.05 -3.08 -3.27
CA LEU A 137 24.78 -4.00 -4.12
C LEU A 137 25.78 -3.24 -5.00
N GLY A 138 25.32 -2.18 -5.69
CA GLY A 138 26.17 -1.35 -6.54
C GLY A 138 27.34 -0.76 -5.75
N VAL A 139 27.07 -0.18 -4.58
CA VAL A 139 28.11 0.41 -3.72
C VAL A 139 29.09 -0.65 -3.22
N LEU A 140 28.62 -1.74 -2.64
CA LEU A 140 29.49 -2.75 -2.03
C LEU A 140 30.30 -3.52 -3.08
N PHE A 141 29.69 -3.90 -4.22
CA PHE A 141 30.43 -4.56 -5.29
C PHE A 141 31.51 -3.66 -5.89
N SER A 142 31.26 -2.35 -5.99
CA SER A 142 32.28 -1.38 -6.40
C SER A 142 33.42 -1.25 -5.37
N ILE A 143 33.09 -1.17 -4.08
CA ILE A 143 34.11 -1.07 -3.00
C ILE A 143 35.00 -2.31 -2.97
N PHE A 144 34.42 -3.51 -3.10
CA PHE A 144 35.19 -4.76 -3.09
C PHE A 144 35.81 -5.13 -4.44
N GLY A 145 35.65 -4.30 -5.48
CA GLY A 145 36.16 -4.59 -6.82
C GLY A 145 35.55 -5.88 -7.41
N LEU A 146 34.32 -6.19 -7.08
CA LEU A 146 33.64 -7.39 -7.53
C LEU A 146 32.92 -7.14 -8.87
N THR A 147 32.94 -8.14 -9.76
CA THR A 147 32.08 -8.11 -10.94
C THR A 147 30.62 -8.22 -10.53
N PHE A 148 29.75 -7.43 -11.16
CA PHE A 148 28.33 -7.40 -10.81
C PHE A 148 27.68 -8.79 -10.95
N PRO A 149 26.87 -9.24 -9.96
CA PRO A 149 26.43 -10.63 -9.85
C PRO A 149 25.29 -11.01 -10.80
N PHE A 150 24.95 -10.13 -11.73
CA PHE A 150 23.91 -10.34 -12.74
C PHE A 150 24.25 -9.65 -14.05
N LEU A 151 23.84 -10.27 -15.16
CA LEU A 151 23.68 -9.55 -16.41
C LEU A 151 22.40 -8.69 -16.37
N PRO A 152 22.34 -7.55 -17.10
CA PRO A 152 21.13 -6.70 -17.14
C PRO A 152 19.85 -7.46 -17.47
N ARG A 153 19.90 -8.39 -18.42
CA ARG A 153 18.75 -9.23 -18.82
C ARG A 153 18.30 -10.20 -17.73
N GLN A 154 19.23 -10.77 -16.96
CA GLN A 154 18.92 -11.61 -15.79
C GLN A 154 18.22 -10.79 -14.72
N TYR A 155 18.77 -9.61 -14.41
CA TYR A 155 18.18 -8.70 -13.44
C TYR A 155 16.79 -8.22 -13.85
N SER A 156 16.60 -7.88 -15.13
CA SER A 156 15.27 -7.47 -15.67
C SER A 156 14.23 -8.59 -15.54
N THR A 157 14.61 -9.84 -15.77
CA THR A 157 13.71 -10.98 -15.60
C THR A 157 13.39 -11.24 -14.12
N ALA A 158 14.38 -11.16 -13.23
CA ALA A 158 14.15 -11.24 -11.81
C ALA A 158 13.21 -10.12 -11.32
N ASP A 159 13.44 -8.89 -11.79
CA ASP A 159 12.61 -7.73 -11.49
C ASP A 159 11.15 -7.90 -11.95
N PHE A 160 10.97 -8.35 -13.17
CA PHE A 160 9.63 -8.64 -13.69
C PHE A 160 8.89 -9.68 -12.84
N LEU A 161 9.57 -10.75 -12.43
CA LEU A 161 8.99 -11.79 -11.58
C LEU A 161 8.65 -11.29 -10.17
N ILE A 162 9.59 -10.59 -9.54
CA ILE A 162 9.49 -10.22 -8.11
C ILE A 162 8.63 -8.98 -7.91
N VAL A 163 8.70 -8.01 -8.83
CA VAL A 163 8.07 -6.69 -8.67
C VAL A 163 7.05 -6.43 -9.77
N GLY A 164 7.41 -6.56 -11.05
CA GLY A 164 6.59 -6.13 -12.18
C GLY A 164 5.24 -6.82 -12.25
N ALA A 165 5.23 -8.08 -12.70
CA ALA A 165 4.00 -8.87 -12.86
C ALA A 165 3.27 -9.08 -11.52
N SER A 166 4.02 -9.28 -10.45
CA SER A 166 3.47 -9.54 -9.12
C SER A 166 2.78 -8.32 -8.52
N SER A 167 3.36 -7.13 -8.63
CA SER A 167 2.72 -5.89 -8.14
C SER A 167 1.42 -5.62 -8.89
N PHE A 168 1.44 -5.74 -10.21
CA PHE A 168 0.24 -5.57 -11.04
C PHE A 168 -0.85 -6.55 -10.62
N ALA A 169 -0.54 -7.85 -10.53
CA ALA A 169 -1.51 -8.87 -10.16
C ALA A 169 -2.06 -8.66 -8.74
N LEU A 170 -1.21 -8.25 -7.77
CA LEU A 170 -1.65 -7.99 -6.40
C LEU A 170 -2.57 -6.77 -6.29
N THR A 171 -2.41 -5.73 -7.12
CA THR A 171 -3.29 -4.55 -7.10
C THR A 171 -4.71 -4.85 -7.57
N LEU A 172 -4.89 -5.89 -8.38
CA LEU A 172 -6.21 -6.35 -8.82
C LEU A 172 -6.98 -7.14 -7.74
N LEU A 173 -6.30 -7.58 -6.69
CA LEU A 173 -6.92 -8.39 -5.64
C LEU A 173 -7.46 -7.51 -4.51
N PRO A 174 -8.67 -7.80 -3.99
CA PRO A 174 -9.27 -7.02 -2.92
C PRO A 174 -8.41 -7.09 -1.64
N ASN A 175 -8.07 -5.93 -1.10
CA ASN A 175 -7.30 -5.80 0.12
C ASN A 175 -7.55 -4.41 0.73
N SER A 176 -8.59 -4.26 1.54
CA SER A 176 -8.90 -3.00 2.21
C SER A 176 -8.51 -3.06 3.68
N ARG A 177 -7.73 -2.07 4.13
CA ARG A 177 -7.39 -1.85 5.54
C ARG A 177 -7.69 -0.40 5.90
N ARG A 178 -7.87 -0.13 7.19
CA ARG A 178 -8.01 1.24 7.67
C ARG A 178 -6.73 2.02 7.37
N TYR A 179 -6.86 3.25 6.87
CA TYR A 179 -5.71 4.15 6.74
C TYR A 179 -5.23 4.58 8.13
N VAL A 180 -3.92 4.48 8.33
CA VAL A 180 -3.24 4.97 9.54
C VAL A 180 -2.02 5.77 9.10
N PRO A 181 -1.78 6.97 9.66
CA PRO A 181 -0.58 7.77 9.37
C PRO A 181 0.72 7.00 9.63
N GLY A 182 1.84 7.47 9.05
CA GLY A 182 3.16 6.85 9.26
C GLY A 182 3.57 5.81 8.21
N PHE A 183 3.01 5.89 7.02
CA PHE A 183 3.32 5.04 5.86
C PHE A 183 4.82 4.82 5.65
N LEU A 184 5.60 5.90 5.51
CA LEU A 184 7.03 5.81 5.21
C LEU A 184 7.80 5.02 6.30
N ARG A 185 7.49 5.28 7.57
CA ARG A 185 8.13 4.58 8.69
C ARG A 185 7.83 3.08 8.68
N ARG A 186 6.57 2.71 8.37
CA ARG A 186 6.18 1.28 8.26
C ARG A 186 6.91 0.59 7.12
N VAL A 187 6.97 1.23 5.96
CA VAL A 187 7.64 0.66 4.79
C VAL A 187 9.14 0.54 5.03
N LEU A 188 9.82 1.58 5.52
CA LEU A 188 11.27 1.54 5.77
C LEU A 188 11.66 0.51 6.84
N ASN A 189 10.85 0.35 7.90
CA ASN A 189 11.11 -0.67 8.92
C ASN A 189 11.08 -2.11 8.37
N TYR A 190 10.36 -2.33 7.28
CA TYR A 190 10.32 -3.61 6.57
C TYR A 190 11.42 -3.72 5.51
N THR A 191 11.59 -2.69 4.67
CA THR A 191 12.39 -2.78 3.45
C THR A 191 13.88 -2.69 3.70
N VAL A 192 14.33 -1.85 4.65
CA VAL A 192 15.77 -1.66 4.92
C VAL A 192 16.43 -2.98 5.39
N PRO A 193 15.91 -3.70 6.40
CA PRO A 193 16.49 -4.98 6.78
C PRO A 193 16.45 -6.01 5.65
N ASN A 194 15.35 -6.09 4.88
CA ASN A 194 15.28 -7.03 3.76
C ASN A 194 16.31 -6.73 2.67
N SER A 195 16.56 -5.45 2.37
CA SER A 195 17.61 -5.04 1.42
C SER A 195 18.99 -5.50 1.88
N ILE A 196 19.30 -5.34 3.17
CA ILE A 196 20.56 -5.79 3.77
C ILE A 196 20.70 -7.32 3.69
N ILE A 197 19.62 -8.07 4.02
CA ILE A 197 19.62 -9.54 3.94
C ILE A 197 19.91 -10.00 2.51
N VAL A 198 19.24 -9.42 1.50
CA VAL A 198 19.45 -9.78 0.10
C VAL A 198 20.90 -9.57 -0.31
N VAL A 199 21.47 -8.41 0.00
CA VAL A 199 22.86 -8.08 -0.37
C VAL A 199 23.85 -9.00 0.37
N ALA A 200 23.64 -9.26 1.66
CA ALA A 200 24.49 -10.16 2.44
C ALA A 200 24.54 -11.58 1.85
N MET A 201 23.40 -12.11 1.42
CA MET A 201 23.34 -13.44 0.80
C MET A 201 24.01 -13.46 -0.58
N LEU A 202 23.83 -12.43 -1.40
CA LEU A 202 24.49 -12.33 -2.71
C LEU A 202 26.00 -12.18 -2.58
N LEU A 203 26.49 -11.41 -1.61
CA LEU A 203 27.90 -11.33 -1.29
C LEU A 203 28.43 -12.68 -0.80
N ALA A 204 27.70 -13.37 0.08
CA ALA A 204 28.08 -14.70 0.56
C ALA A 204 28.24 -15.70 -0.59
N VAL A 205 27.29 -15.75 -1.54
CA VAL A 205 27.41 -16.59 -2.74
C VAL A 205 28.65 -16.21 -3.55
N THR A 206 28.89 -14.92 -3.78
CA THR A 206 30.03 -14.43 -4.58
C THR A 206 31.37 -14.75 -3.92
N PHE A 207 31.53 -14.49 -2.62
CA PHE A 207 32.76 -14.77 -1.90
C PHE A 207 33.03 -16.28 -1.77
N THR A 208 31.98 -17.07 -1.52
CA THR A 208 32.12 -18.53 -1.44
C THR A 208 32.53 -19.10 -2.80
N ALA A 209 31.92 -18.66 -3.90
CA ALA A 209 32.31 -19.07 -5.24
C ALA A 209 33.78 -18.77 -5.54
N ARG A 210 34.24 -17.56 -5.19
CA ARG A 210 35.67 -17.19 -5.35
C ARG A 210 36.59 -18.04 -4.46
N GLY A 211 36.20 -18.28 -3.21
CA GLY A 211 36.95 -19.14 -2.29
C GLY A 211 37.05 -20.61 -2.76
N MET A 212 36.09 -21.06 -3.56
CA MET A 212 36.07 -22.37 -4.20
C MET A 212 36.88 -22.39 -5.53
N GLY A 213 37.48 -21.28 -5.94
CA GLY A 213 38.22 -21.19 -7.20
C GLY A 213 37.34 -21.20 -8.44
N VAL A 214 36.07 -20.78 -8.35
CA VAL A 214 35.17 -20.66 -9.51
C VAL A 214 35.57 -19.41 -10.31
N GLU A 215 36.19 -19.59 -11.44
CA GLU A 215 36.68 -18.52 -12.33
C GLU A 215 35.58 -18.06 -13.32
N ASP A 216 34.69 -18.97 -13.74
CA ASP A 216 33.62 -18.63 -14.70
C ASP A 216 32.55 -17.75 -14.02
N ILE A 217 32.59 -16.47 -14.37
CA ILE A 217 31.66 -15.45 -13.86
C ILE A 217 30.19 -15.80 -14.15
N ARG A 218 29.90 -16.53 -15.25
CA ARG A 218 28.53 -16.93 -15.60
C ARG A 218 27.94 -17.92 -14.60
N GLN A 219 28.76 -18.79 -14.02
CA GLN A 219 28.30 -19.67 -12.93
C GLN A 219 27.90 -18.87 -11.69
N ILE A 220 28.73 -17.88 -11.32
CA ILE A 220 28.41 -16.99 -10.18
C ILE A 220 27.15 -16.19 -10.46
N GLN A 221 26.96 -15.69 -11.68
CA GLN A 221 25.78 -14.94 -12.09
C GLN A 221 24.52 -15.83 -12.07
N THR A 222 24.61 -17.06 -12.58
CA THR A 222 23.49 -18.01 -12.55
C THR A 222 23.12 -18.39 -11.11
N ALA A 223 24.11 -18.68 -10.26
CA ALA A 223 23.90 -18.97 -8.83
C ALA A 223 23.25 -17.78 -8.09
N SER A 224 23.76 -16.57 -8.33
CA SER A 224 23.21 -15.34 -7.75
C SER A 224 21.78 -15.06 -8.21
N PHE A 225 21.45 -15.30 -9.48
CA PHE A 225 20.09 -15.17 -10.01
C PHE A 225 19.12 -16.13 -9.28
N ILE A 226 19.50 -17.41 -9.12
CA ILE A 226 18.70 -18.39 -8.38
C ILE A 226 18.45 -17.90 -6.95
N THR A 227 19.49 -17.48 -6.25
CA THR A 227 19.41 -16.95 -4.87
C THR A 227 18.50 -15.74 -4.78
N LEU A 228 18.65 -14.78 -5.70
CA LEU A 228 17.84 -13.55 -5.73
C LEU A 228 16.36 -13.86 -5.95
N VAL A 229 16.04 -14.69 -6.95
CA VAL A 229 14.63 -15.01 -7.27
C VAL A 229 13.98 -15.79 -6.13
N MET A 230 14.68 -16.74 -5.49
CA MET A 230 14.16 -17.46 -4.31
C MET A 230 13.80 -16.47 -3.18
N MET A 231 14.71 -15.59 -2.80
CA MET A 231 14.47 -14.59 -1.76
C MET A 231 13.38 -13.60 -2.17
N GLY A 232 13.36 -13.16 -3.44
CA GLY A 232 12.40 -12.22 -3.98
C GLY A 232 10.98 -12.79 -3.99
N LEU A 233 10.79 -14.02 -4.43
CA LEU A 233 9.50 -14.72 -4.38
C LEU A 233 9.04 -14.95 -2.94
N TRP A 234 9.95 -15.23 -2.02
CA TRP A 234 9.59 -15.33 -0.60
C TRP A 234 9.18 -13.99 -0.02
N ASN A 235 9.91 -12.90 -0.35
CA ASN A 235 9.54 -11.55 0.06
C ASN A 235 8.14 -11.17 -0.47
N LEU A 236 7.86 -11.50 -1.73
CA LEU A 236 6.54 -11.34 -2.32
C LEU A 236 5.49 -12.14 -1.54
N ALA A 237 5.78 -13.42 -1.20
CA ALA A 237 4.90 -14.26 -0.39
C ALA A 237 4.62 -13.64 0.98
N ALA A 238 5.62 -13.08 1.66
CA ALA A 238 5.49 -12.44 2.96
C ALA A 238 4.59 -11.19 2.91
N VAL A 239 4.69 -10.40 1.82
CA VAL A 239 3.88 -9.19 1.59
C VAL A 239 2.45 -9.52 1.15
N ALA A 240 2.28 -10.58 0.34
CA ALA A 240 0.99 -10.94 -0.25
C ALA A 240 0.02 -11.66 0.70
N ARG A 241 0.39 -11.95 1.94
CA ARG A 241 -0.51 -12.60 2.91
C ARG A 241 -1.71 -11.73 3.30
N PRO A 242 -2.89 -12.34 3.59
CA PRO A 242 -3.20 -13.78 3.60
C PRO A 242 -3.37 -14.38 2.19
N PHE A 243 -3.06 -15.66 2.05
CA PHE A 243 -3.21 -16.36 0.78
C PHE A 243 -4.67 -16.69 0.49
N ASN A 244 -5.06 -16.49 -0.76
CA ASN A 244 -6.29 -16.97 -1.37
C ASN A 244 -5.97 -17.74 -2.67
N ARG A 245 -6.97 -18.38 -3.28
CA ARG A 245 -6.77 -19.18 -4.50
C ARG A 245 -6.07 -18.39 -5.62
N ALA A 246 -6.44 -17.13 -5.83
CA ALA A 246 -5.85 -16.28 -6.87
C ALA A 246 -4.36 -16.00 -6.58
N ARG A 247 -3.99 -15.73 -5.32
CA ARG A 247 -2.59 -15.52 -4.92
C ARG A 247 -1.76 -16.80 -5.07
N VAL A 248 -2.32 -17.96 -4.72
CA VAL A 248 -1.64 -19.26 -4.93
C VAL A 248 -1.41 -19.52 -6.43
N LEU A 249 -2.39 -19.28 -7.29
CA LEU A 249 -2.24 -19.39 -8.74
C LEU A 249 -1.17 -18.43 -9.28
N LEU A 250 -1.15 -17.18 -8.81
CA LEU A 250 -0.11 -16.21 -9.16
C LEU A 250 1.29 -16.76 -8.82
N PHE A 251 1.48 -17.25 -7.60
CA PHE A 251 2.76 -17.84 -7.19
C PHE A 251 3.15 -19.05 -8.04
N GLY A 252 2.19 -19.92 -8.36
CA GLY A 252 2.42 -21.06 -9.27
C GLY A 252 2.87 -20.62 -10.65
N ALA A 253 2.25 -19.58 -11.21
CA ALA A 253 2.64 -19.00 -12.49
C ALA A 253 4.04 -18.38 -12.46
N LEU A 254 4.37 -17.61 -11.40
CA LEU A 254 5.71 -17.01 -11.25
C LEU A 254 6.79 -18.07 -11.09
N LEU A 255 6.53 -19.15 -10.34
CA LEU A 255 7.42 -20.30 -10.24
C LEU A 255 7.60 -21.01 -11.58
N ALA A 256 6.52 -21.20 -12.34
CA ALA A 256 6.60 -21.81 -13.68
C ALA A 256 7.48 -20.96 -14.62
N VAL A 257 7.34 -19.63 -14.60
CA VAL A 257 8.20 -18.73 -15.40
C VAL A 257 9.65 -18.78 -14.93
N PHE A 258 9.90 -18.83 -13.61
CA PHE A 258 11.25 -19.00 -13.06
C PHE A 258 11.91 -20.29 -13.53
N PHE A 259 11.21 -21.41 -13.45
CA PHE A 259 11.74 -22.69 -13.94
C PHE A 259 11.87 -22.69 -15.48
N ALA A 260 10.94 -22.09 -16.20
CA ALA A 260 11.07 -21.94 -17.64
C ALA A 260 12.35 -21.17 -18.03
N ALA A 261 12.68 -20.08 -17.31
CA ALA A 261 13.91 -19.32 -17.54
C ALA A 261 15.18 -20.16 -17.36
N LEU A 262 15.17 -21.15 -16.44
CA LEU A 262 16.32 -22.00 -16.14
C LEU A 262 16.42 -23.26 -17.02
N PHE A 263 15.32 -23.74 -17.61
CA PHE A 263 15.30 -25.03 -18.29
C PHE A 263 14.87 -24.97 -19.76
N VAL A 264 14.21 -23.91 -20.22
CA VAL A 264 13.84 -23.77 -21.64
C VAL A 264 15.07 -23.27 -22.42
N PRO A 265 15.58 -24.05 -23.41
CA PRO A 265 16.87 -23.79 -24.07
C PRO A 265 17.01 -22.36 -24.62
N ILE A 266 15.98 -21.84 -25.29
CA ILE A 266 16.01 -20.47 -25.84
C ILE A 266 16.10 -19.40 -24.75
N LEU A 267 15.51 -19.62 -23.57
CA LEU A 267 15.58 -18.71 -22.42
C LEU A 267 16.92 -18.82 -21.72
N VAL A 268 17.46 -20.03 -21.60
CA VAL A 268 18.79 -20.28 -21.02
C VAL A 268 19.85 -19.57 -21.87
N GLU A 269 19.79 -19.71 -23.19
CA GLU A 269 20.71 -19.03 -24.11
C GLU A 269 20.53 -17.50 -24.03
N TYR A 270 19.32 -17.01 -24.08
CA TYR A 270 19.04 -15.56 -23.96
C TYR A 270 19.61 -14.98 -22.69
N HIS A 271 19.46 -15.62 -21.54
CA HIS A 271 20.00 -15.16 -20.26
C HIS A 271 21.47 -15.50 -20.03
N GLN A 272 22.08 -16.29 -20.91
CA GLN A 272 23.43 -16.85 -20.75
C GLN A 272 23.59 -17.66 -19.46
N PHE A 273 22.54 -18.37 -19.06
CA PHE A 273 22.66 -19.29 -17.93
C PHE A 273 23.54 -20.47 -18.32
N VAL A 274 24.31 -20.93 -17.34
CA VAL A 274 25.20 -22.09 -17.48
C VAL A 274 24.91 -23.09 -16.37
N THR A 275 25.32 -24.34 -16.60
CA THR A 275 25.26 -25.38 -15.57
C THR A 275 26.16 -24.97 -14.42
N VAL A 276 25.58 -24.80 -13.24
CA VAL A 276 26.29 -24.42 -12.02
C VAL A 276 26.90 -25.68 -11.39
N LEU A 277 28.14 -25.59 -10.97
CA LEU A 277 28.81 -26.67 -10.25
C LEU A 277 28.00 -27.09 -9.01
N PRO A 278 27.89 -28.41 -8.67
CA PRO A 278 27.01 -28.88 -7.61
C PRO A 278 27.24 -28.17 -6.26
N HIS A 279 28.49 -27.97 -5.85
CA HIS A 279 28.81 -27.29 -4.59
C HIS A 279 28.41 -25.81 -4.60
N LEU A 280 28.53 -25.11 -5.73
CA LEU A 280 28.07 -23.73 -5.86
C LEU A 280 26.52 -23.65 -5.92
N LEU A 281 25.88 -24.63 -6.57
CA LEU A 281 24.41 -24.73 -6.59
C LEU A 281 23.87 -24.92 -5.17
N TRP A 282 24.44 -25.82 -4.37
CA TRP A 282 24.05 -25.99 -2.97
C TRP A 282 24.27 -24.74 -2.14
N THR A 283 25.36 -23.99 -2.41
CA THR A 283 25.59 -22.69 -1.77
C THR A 283 24.50 -21.69 -2.13
N ALA A 284 24.14 -21.61 -3.42
CA ALA A 284 23.08 -20.68 -3.88
C ALA A 284 21.71 -21.04 -3.29
N LEU A 285 21.35 -22.32 -3.27
CA LEU A 285 20.10 -22.79 -2.67
C LEU A 285 20.10 -22.56 -1.15
N GLY A 286 21.19 -22.86 -0.47
CA GLY A 286 21.35 -22.62 0.97
C GLY A 286 21.23 -21.15 1.33
N ALA A 287 21.91 -20.27 0.58
CA ALA A 287 21.80 -18.81 0.74
C ALA A 287 20.37 -18.31 0.45
N GLY A 288 19.72 -18.86 -0.58
CA GLY A 288 18.33 -18.53 -0.91
C GLY A 288 17.36 -18.91 0.20
N VAL A 289 17.50 -20.13 0.76
CA VAL A 289 16.66 -20.61 1.88
C VAL A 289 16.94 -19.81 3.16
N LEU A 290 18.21 -19.58 3.50
CA LEU A 290 18.59 -18.77 4.67
C LEU A 290 18.07 -17.33 4.54
N GLY A 291 18.25 -16.70 3.37
CA GLY A 291 17.75 -15.38 3.10
C GLY A 291 16.23 -15.31 3.20
N ALA A 292 15.51 -16.29 2.64
CA ALA A 292 14.06 -16.40 2.77
C ALA A 292 13.61 -16.53 4.25
N ALA A 293 14.31 -17.34 5.04
CA ALA A 293 14.04 -17.49 6.47
C ALA A 293 14.28 -16.19 7.24
N LEU A 294 15.37 -15.45 6.95
CA LEU A 294 15.64 -14.14 7.57
C LEU A 294 14.60 -13.10 7.18
N ILE A 295 14.14 -13.08 5.92
CA ILE A 295 13.05 -12.23 5.46
C ILE A 295 11.74 -12.57 6.21
N GLU A 296 11.44 -13.87 6.45
CA GLU A 296 10.27 -14.27 7.24
C GLU A 296 10.37 -13.79 8.69
N VAL A 297 11.54 -13.92 9.31
CA VAL A 297 11.80 -13.41 10.67
C VAL A 297 11.57 -11.89 10.70
N ASN A 298 12.10 -11.14 9.72
CA ASN A 298 11.87 -9.71 9.63
C ASN A 298 10.39 -9.36 9.42
N ALA A 299 9.70 -10.10 8.55
CA ALA A 299 8.26 -9.92 8.32
C ALA A 299 7.46 -10.14 9.61
N HIS A 300 7.83 -11.15 10.40
CA HIS A 300 7.20 -11.44 11.69
C HIS A 300 7.49 -10.34 12.74
N ARG A 301 8.75 -9.90 12.81
CA ARG A 301 9.16 -8.76 13.65
C ARG A 301 8.39 -7.49 13.29
N ASN A 302 8.31 -7.20 11.98
CA ASN A 302 7.62 -6.00 11.50
C ASN A 302 6.11 -6.05 11.80
N ARG A 303 5.45 -7.21 11.64
CA ARG A 303 4.04 -7.39 12.03
C ARG A 303 3.83 -7.15 13.53
N ARG A 304 4.68 -7.70 14.40
CA ARG A 304 4.62 -7.46 15.85
C ARG A 304 4.83 -5.98 16.18
N TRP A 305 5.79 -5.33 15.50
CA TRP A 305 6.07 -3.91 15.68
C TRP A 305 4.89 -3.05 15.21
N GLN A 306 4.26 -3.37 14.07
CA GLN A 306 3.05 -2.69 13.59
C GLN A 306 1.90 -2.82 14.58
N LYS A 307 1.62 -4.01 15.11
CA LYS A 307 0.57 -4.23 16.12
C LYS A 307 0.78 -3.37 17.38
N ARG A 308 2.01 -3.20 17.80
CA ARG A 308 2.34 -2.39 19.00
C ARG A 308 2.23 -0.89 18.76
N ASN A 309 2.65 -0.40 17.59
CA ASN A 309 2.75 1.03 17.31
C ASN A 309 1.55 1.58 16.51
N TYR A 310 0.77 0.71 15.88
CA TYR A 310 -0.37 1.04 15.03
C TYR A 310 -1.52 0.05 15.25
N PRO A 311 -2.08 -0.07 16.46
CA PRO A 311 -3.15 -1.03 16.78
C PRO A 311 -4.40 -0.80 15.92
N GLU A 312 -4.59 0.42 15.44
CA GLU A 312 -5.71 0.84 14.60
C GLU A 312 -5.76 0.13 13.24
N LEU A 313 -4.63 -0.45 12.77
CA LEU A 313 -4.58 -1.24 11.54
C LEU A 313 -5.37 -2.56 11.63
N GLU A 314 -5.62 -3.06 12.85
CA GLU A 314 -6.37 -4.30 13.11
C GLU A 314 -7.86 -4.04 13.37
N VAL A 315 -8.26 -2.78 13.59
CA VAL A 315 -9.66 -2.44 13.81
C VAL A 315 -10.42 -2.64 12.49
N ALA A 316 -11.46 -3.47 12.54
CA ALA A 316 -12.36 -3.65 11.40
C ALA A 316 -12.87 -2.30 10.88
N PRO A 317 -13.04 -2.13 9.56
CA PRO A 317 -13.62 -0.91 9.03
C PRO A 317 -14.97 -0.67 9.69
N LEU A 318 -15.23 0.58 10.13
CA LEU A 318 -16.51 0.98 10.69
C LEU A 318 -17.61 0.60 9.70
N ASN A 319 -18.54 -0.24 10.12
CA ASN A 319 -19.79 -0.44 9.40
C ASN A 319 -20.60 0.84 9.53
N PHE A 320 -20.58 1.70 8.51
CA PHE A 320 -21.34 2.94 8.48
C PHE A 320 -22.87 2.68 8.45
N PHE A 321 -23.28 1.46 8.08
CA PHE A 321 -24.65 1.02 8.12
C PHE A 321 -24.70 -0.35 8.81
N PRO A 322 -25.52 -0.52 9.88
CA PRO A 322 -25.79 -1.84 10.42
C PRO A 322 -26.38 -2.71 9.30
N ALA A 323 -25.87 -3.94 9.19
CA ALA A 323 -26.47 -4.92 8.30
C ALA A 323 -27.99 -4.99 8.62
N LYS A 324 -28.81 -4.82 7.56
CA LYS A 324 -30.24 -5.05 7.67
C LYS A 324 -30.53 -6.51 7.94
#